data_ea7bc88a3727f5ba9368591b47e86d6a
#
_entry.id   ea7bc88a3727f5ba9368591b47e86d6a
#
_cell.length_a   1.000
_cell.length_b   1.000
_cell.length_c   1.000
_cell.angle_alpha   90.00
_cell.angle_beta   90.00
_cell.angle_gamma   90.00
#
_symmetry.space_group_name_H-M   'P 1'
#
loop_
_entity.id
_entity.type
_entity.pdbx_description
1 polymer ?
#
loop_
_entity_poly.entity_id
_entity_poly.type
_entity_poly.pdbx_seq_one_letter_code
_entity_poly.pdbx_strand_id
1 'polypeptide(L)'
;FITAAKAIVGSRDPDIEHADYTSIINDQAYRRLKSTLADATDQGATATALVPNSVANNVTRKFPPTLLTGVTGAMRVMQEEIFGPILPIMTYQHIDEVLDYINGQDRPLALYLFSDDKAMQAKVINKTRSGGVCLNETTLHVGQQDMPFGGVGESGKGQYHGAEGFMAMSK
;
A
#
# COMPACT_ATOMS: atom_id res chain seq x y z
N PHE A 1 10.15 12.63 -4.29
CA PHE A 1 9.31 11.79 -3.41
C PHE A 1 10.08 11.34 -2.17
N ILE A 2 11.18 10.59 -2.28
CA ILE A 2 11.94 10.01 -1.13
C ILE A 2 12.35 11.09 -0.11
N THR A 3 12.88 12.24 -0.56
CA THR A 3 13.28 13.34 0.31
C THR A 3 12.11 13.88 1.12
N ALA A 4 10.95 14.10 0.46
CA ALA A 4 9.74 14.57 1.13
C ALA A 4 9.20 13.52 2.11
N ALA A 5 9.18 12.25 1.72
CA ALA A 5 8.75 11.15 2.59
C ALA A 5 9.61 11.04 3.85
N LYS A 6 10.95 11.14 3.72
CA LYS A 6 11.87 11.18 4.88
C LYS A 6 11.61 12.37 5.80
N ALA A 7 11.38 13.56 5.24
CA ALA A 7 11.11 14.74 6.03
C ALA A 7 9.80 14.62 6.82
N ILE A 8 8.73 14.15 6.19
CA ILE A 8 7.41 14.00 6.81
C ILE A 8 7.42 12.88 7.87
N VAL A 9 7.88 11.70 7.50
CA VAL A 9 7.88 10.54 8.41
C VAL A 9 8.87 10.76 9.56
N GLY A 10 10.09 11.26 9.27
CA GLY A 10 11.09 11.53 10.30
C GLY A 10 10.70 12.64 11.28
N SER A 11 9.85 13.60 10.87
CA SER A 11 9.33 14.63 11.79
C SER A 11 8.19 14.09 12.66
N ARG A 12 7.40 13.17 12.15
CA ARG A 12 6.28 12.56 12.88
C ARG A 12 6.75 11.48 13.84
N ASP A 13 7.61 10.60 13.37
CA ASP A 13 8.10 9.42 14.10
C ASP A 13 9.64 9.43 14.13
N PRO A 14 10.27 10.34 14.90
CA PRO A 14 11.73 10.51 14.87
C PRO A 14 12.50 9.32 15.48
N ASP A 15 11.82 8.50 16.27
CA ASP A 15 12.38 7.33 16.94
C ASP A 15 11.38 6.16 16.91
N ILE A 16 11.75 5.09 16.19
CA ILE A 16 10.90 3.89 16.12
C ILE A 16 10.88 3.10 17.44
N GLU A 17 11.81 3.32 18.36
CA GLU A 17 11.81 2.69 19.69
C GLU A 17 10.88 3.39 20.68
N HIS A 18 10.36 4.58 20.33
CA HIS A 18 9.39 5.27 21.17
C HIS A 18 8.15 4.40 21.45
N ALA A 19 7.55 4.54 22.62
CA ALA A 19 6.42 3.71 23.07
C ALA A 19 5.19 3.82 22.13
N ASP A 20 4.97 4.99 21.55
CA ASP A 20 3.84 5.23 20.65
C ASP A 20 4.05 4.65 19.23
N TYR A 21 5.28 4.25 18.87
CA TYR A 21 5.52 3.58 17.60
C TYR A 21 5.11 2.11 17.73
N THR A 22 4.15 1.70 16.91
CA THR A 22 3.54 0.36 16.98
C THR A 22 4.50 -0.76 16.54
N SER A 23 4.57 -1.83 17.32
CA SER A 23 5.29 -3.05 16.96
C SER A 23 4.52 -3.89 15.95
N ILE A 24 5.22 -4.70 15.16
CA ILE A 24 4.59 -5.74 14.35
C ILE A 24 3.91 -6.75 15.27
N ILE A 25 2.71 -7.18 14.89
CA ILE A 25 1.77 -7.91 15.76
C ILE A 25 2.37 -9.16 16.42
N ASN A 26 3.20 -9.93 15.71
CA ASN A 26 3.84 -11.13 16.24
C ASN A 26 5.16 -11.44 15.51
N ASP A 27 5.89 -12.41 16.03
CA ASP A 27 7.20 -12.82 15.50
C ASP A 27 7.12 -13.44 14.10
N GLN A 28 6.03 -14.11 13.76
CA GLN A 28 5.83 -14.69 12.43
C GLN A 28 5.71 -13.58 11.38
N ALA A 29 4.85 -12.58 11.63
CA ALA A 29 4.67 -11.43 10.75
C ALA A 29 5.97 -10.61 10.62
N TYR A 30 6.69 -10.43 11.74
CA TYR A 30 7.97 -9.74 11.74
C TYR A 30 9.02 -10.46 10.89
N ARG A 31 9.18 -11.80 11.08
CA ARG A 31 10.10 -12.61 10.27
C ARG A 31 9.72 -12.61 8.79
N ARG A 32 8.42 -12.66 8.46
CA ARG A 32 7.94 -12.57 7.09
C ARG A 32 8.35 -11.25 6.45
N LEU A 33 8.14 -10.11 7.12
CA LEU A 33 8.56 -8.79 6.62
C LEU A 33 10.07 -8.70 6.38
N LYS A 34 10.87 -9.22 7.31
CA LYS A 34 12.33 -9.29 7.13
C LYS A 34 12.72 -10.13 5.90
N SER A 35 12.10 -11.28 5.74
CA SER A 35 12.34 -12.16 4.59
C SER A 35 11.90 -11.52 3.27
N THR A 36 10.76 -10.81 3.25
CA THR A 36 10.29 -10.09 2.07
C THR A 36 11.22 -8.94 1.69
N LEU A 37 11.71 -8.21 2.69
CA LEU A 37 12.70 -7.14 2.46
C LEU A 37 14.03 -7.69 1.94
N ALA A 38 14.52 -8.78 2.54
CA ALA A 38 15.75 -9.46 2.10
C ALA A 38 15.62 -9.97 0.66
N ASP A 39 14.52 -10.66 0.33
CA ASP A 39 14.25 -11.13 -1.04
C ASP A 39 14.36 -9.99 -2.07
N ALA A 40 13.75 -8.84 -1.78
CA ALA A 40 13.79 -7.70 -2.68
C ALA A 40 15.21 -7.13 -2.84
N THR A 41 15.95 -6.98 -1.72
CA THR A 41 17.33 -6.46 -1.77
C THR A 41 18.30 -7.43 -2.41
N ASP A 42 18.18 -8.72 -2.19
CA ASP A 42 18.99 -9.77 -2.82
C ASP A 42 18.78 -9.82 -4.34
N GLN A 43 17.58 -9.44 -4.81
CA GLN A 43 17.25 -9.30 -6.22
C GLN A 43 17.59 -7.89 -6.80
N GLY A 44 18.23 -7.02 -6.03
CA GLY A 44 18.76 -5.74 -6.50
C GLY A 44 17.91 -4.51 -6.19
N ALA A 45 16.81 -4.64 -5.43
CA ALA A 45 16.06 -3.47 -4.96
C ALA A 45 16.88 -2.69 -3.92
N THR A 46 16.71 -1.37 -3.91
CA THR A 46 17.32 -0.48 -2.92
C THR A 46 16.33 -0.16 -1.81
N ALA A 47 16.68 -0.55 -0.58
CA ALA A 47 15.90 -0.24 0.62
C ALA A 47 16.36 1.09 1.24
N THR A 48 15.40 1.95 1.57
CA THR A 48 15.64 3.24 2.21
C THR A 48 14.73 3.38 3.42
N ALA A 49 15.30 3.33 4.64
CA ALA A 49 14.57 3.65 5.86
C ALA A 49 14.19 5.15 5.86
N LEU A 50 12.95 5.45 6.24
CA LEU A 50 12.45 6.84 6.29
C LEU A 50 12.82 7.54 7.60
N VAL A 51 13.03 6.79 8.66
CA VAL A 51 13.54 7.31 9.95
C VAL A 51 15.05 7.13 9.97
N PRO A 52 15.83 8.21 10.13
CA PRO A 52 17.30 8.13 10.13
C PRO A 52 17.84 7.18 11.20
N ASN A 53 18.86 6.43 10.84
CA ASN A 53 19.55 5.48 11.75
C ASN A 53 18.69 4.40 12.39
N SER A 54 17.43 4.24 11.95
CA SER A 54 16.56 3.19 12.45
C SER A 54 16.86 1.85 11.79
N VAL A 55 16.85 0.80 12.59
CA VAL A 55 17.01 -0.59 12.15
C VAL A 55 15.92 -1.45 12.76
N ALA A 56 15.55 -2.52 12.07
CA ALA A 56 14.55 -3.45 12.56
C ALA A 56 15.03 -4.14 13.85
N ASN A 57 14.21 -4.11 14.90
CA ASN A 57 14.53 -4.64 16.23
C ASN A 57 13.78 -5.95 16.46
N ASN A 58 14.51 -7.05 16.61
CA ASN A 58 13.92 -8.38 16.80
C ASN A 58 13.23 -8.55 18.15
N VAL A 59 13.66 -7.82 19.19
CA VAL A 59 13.12 -7.95 20.56
C VAL A 59 11.78 -7.22 20.68
N THR A 60 11.74 -5.98 20.21
CA THR A 60 10.54 -5.14 20.26
C THR A 60 9.63 -5.35 19.05
N ARG A 61 10.09 -6.05 18.03
CA ARG A 61 9.42 -6.21 16.71
C ARG A 61 9.10 -4.88 16.05
N LYS A 62 9.86 -3.85 16.33
CA LYS A 62 9.74 -2.57 15.66
C LYS A 62 10.46 -2.61 14.32
N PHE A 63 9.76 -2.16 13.29
CA PHE A 63 10.23 -2.22 11.91
C PHE A 63 10.15 -0.82 11.29
N PRO A 64 11.27 -0.25 10.81
CA PRO A 64 11.27 1.11 10.28
C PRO A 64 10.43 1.20 8.99
N PRO A 65 9.68 2.30 8.78
CA PRO A 65 9.05 2.59 7.51
C PRO A 65 10.12 2.62 6.42
N THR A 66 9.99 1.74 5.44
CA THR A 66 11.02 1.49 4.42
C THR A 66 10.45 1.65 3.03
N LEU A 67 11.09 2.46 2.20
CA LEU A 67 10.82 2.53 0.76
C LEU A 67 11.73 1.55 0.01
N LEU A 68 11.18 0.86 -0.97
CA LEU A 68 11.92 0.04 -1.93
C LEU A 68 11.84 0.68 -3.31
N THR A 69 12.99 0.88 -3.95
CA THR A 69 13.09 1.30 -5.35
C THR A 69 13.83 0.25 -6.17
N GLY A 70 13.65 0.26 -7.49
CA GLY A 70 14.22 -0.76 -8.36
C GLY A 70 13.54 -2.13 -8.23
N VAL A 71 12.30 -2.15 -7.76
CA VAL A 71 11.51 -3.38 -7.62
C VAL A 71 11.04 -3.89 -8.98
N THR A 72 10.93 -5.20 -9.10
CA THR A 72 10.40 -5.89 -10.28
C THR A 72 9.23 -6.79 -9.87
N GLY A 73 8.34 -7.09 -10.82
CA GLY A 73 7.19 -7.96 -10.57
C GLY A 73 7.53 -9.38 -10.11
N ALA A 74 8.77 -9.84 -10.26
CA ALA A 74 9.23 -11.15 -9.78
C ALA A 74 9.52 -11.19 -8.27
N MET A 75 9.73 -10.05 -7.63
CA MET A 75 10.03 -9.95 -6.21
C MET A 75 8.80 -10.24 -5.36
N ARG A 76 8.96 -10.95 -4.26
CA ARG A 76 7.85 -11.30 -3.35
C ARG A 76 7.06 -10.10 -2.86
N VAL A 77 7.73 -8.97 -2.64
CA VAL A 77 7.11 -7.71 -2.23
C VAL A 77 6.05 -7.19 -3.22
N MET A 78 6.11 -7.64 -4.48
CA MET A 78 5.16 -7.29 -5.54
C MET A 78 4.10 -8.37 -5.79
N GLN A 79 4.22 -9.55 -5.18
CA GLN A 79 3.35 -10.70 -5.40
C GLN A 79 2.47 -11.05 -4.20
N GLU A 80 2.87 -10.61 -2.99
CA GLU A 80 2.18 -10.92 -1.74
C GLU A 80 1.74 -9.62 -1.05
N GLU A 81 0.63 -9.66 -0.31
CA GLU A 81 0.25 -8.56 0.57
C GLU A 81 1.32 -8.33 1.64
N ILE A 82 1.89 -7.13 1.68
CA ILE A 82 3.01 -6.81 2.57
C ILE A 82 2.58 -6.82 4.03
N PHE A 83 1.44 -6.24 4.35
CA PHE A 83 0.90 -6.10 5.71
C PHE A 83 1.95 -5.60 6.71
N GLY A 84 2.64 -4.52 6.36
CA GLY A 84 3.73 -3.93 7.15
C GLY A 84 4.30 -2.67 6.53
N PRO A 85 5.26 -2.00 7.18
CA PRO A 85 5.73 -0.68 6.81
C PRO A 85 6.79 -0.71 5.68
N ILE A 86 6.54 -1.45 4.63
CA ILE A 86 7.39 -1.49 3.42
C ILE A 86 6.55 -1.00 2.24
N LEU A 87 7.04 -0.01 1.51
CA LEU A 87 6.38 0.55 0.34
C LEU A 87 7.26 0.39 -0.90
N PRO A 88 6.93 -0.52 -1.82
CA PRO A 88 7.58 -0.60 -3.12
C PRO A 88 7.15 0.55 -4.03
N ILE A 89 8.11 1.11 -4.76
CA ILE A 89 7.91 2.22 -5.69
C ILE A 89 8.43 1.82 -7.05
N MET A 90 7.54 1.89 -8.03
CA MET A 90 7.87 1.76 -9.45
C MET A 90 7.78 3.12 -10.13
N THR A 91 8.66 3.38 -11.07
CA THR A 91 8.61 4.57 -11.93
C THR A 91 8.04 4.20 -13.29
N TYR A 92 7.40 5.16 -13.94
CA TYR A 92 6.86 5.00 -15.29
C TYR A 92 7.16 6.25 -16.14
N GLN A 93 7.12 6.11 -17.44
CA GLN A 93 7.25 7.21 -18.40
C GLN A 93 5.88 7.68 -18.88
N HIS A 94 4.98 6.72 -19.14
CA HIS A 94 3.64 6.99 -19.64
C HIS A 94 2.60 6.29 -18.77
N ILE A 95 1.48 6.98 -18.51
CA ILE A 95 0.41 6.42 -17.67
C ILE A 95 -0.16 5.10 -18.23
N ASP A 96 -0.09 4.89 -19.53
CA ASP A 96 -0.57 3.64 -20.12
C ASP A 96 0.20 2.41 -19.63
N GLU A 97 1.49 2.55 -19.32
CA GLU A 97 2.30 1.50 -18.68
C GLU A 97 1.73 1.09 -17.31
N VAL A 98 1.28 2.10 -16.53
CA VAL A 98 0.65 1.86 -15.22
C VAL A 98 -0.71 1.17 -15.38
N LEU A 99 -1.50 1.61 -16.36
CA LEU A 99 -2.81 1.00 -16.65
C LEU A 99 -2.67 -0.45 -17.08
N ASP A 100 -1.71 -0.74 -17.96
CA ASP A 100 -1.41 -2.11 -18.41
C ASP A 100 -0.92 -2.98 -17.25
N TYR A 101 -0.03 -2.44 -16.40
CA TYR A 101 0.43 -3.14 -15.21
C TYR A 101 -0.72 -3.46 -14.24
N ILE A 102 -1.57 -2.49 -13.89
CA ILE A 102 -2.71 -2.69 -12.99
C ILE A 102 -3.69 -3.72 -13.58
N ASN A 103 -4.01 -3.61 -14.86
CA ASN A 103 -4.96 -4.50 -15.52
C ASN A 103 -4.43 -5.92 -15.74
N GLY A 104 -3.10 -6.09 -15.75
CA GLY A 104 -2.43 -7.38 -15.80
C GLY A 104 -2.34 -8.11 -14.45
N GLN A 105 -2.72 -7.45 -13.35
CA GLN A 105 -2.74 -8.02 -11.99
C GLN A 105 -4.17 -8.37 -11.55
N ASP A 106 -4.27 -9.05 -10.42
CA ASP A 106 -5.53 -9.20 -9.70
C ASP A 106 -6.13 -7.85 -9.32
N ARG A 107 -7.46 -7.75 -9.38
CA ARG A 107 -8.16 -6.48 -9.14
C ARG A 107 -7.99 -6.03 -7.69
N PRO A 108 -7.42 -4.84 -7.44
CA PRO A 108 -7.15 -4.38 -6.08
C PRO A 108 -8.44 -3.99 -5.34
N LEU A 109 -8.39 -4.08 -4.01
CA LEU A 109 -9.45 -3.58 -3.14
C LEU A 109 -9.63 -2.06 -3.28
N ALA A 110 -8.51 -1.33 -3.37
CA ALA A 110 -8.52 0.12 -3.47
C ALA A 110 -7.47 0.63 -4.47
N LEU A 111 -7.82 1.71 -5.17
CA LEU A 111 -6.92 2.46 -6.04
C LEU A 111 -6.91 3.92 -5.58
N TYR A 112 -5.72 4.48 -5.40
CA TYR A 112 -5.53 5.87 -5.03
C TYR A 112 -4.80 6.61 -6.15
N LEU A 113 -5.40 7.68 -6.64
CA LEU A 113 -4.82 8.51 -7.70
C LEU A 113 -4.62 9.94 -7.22
N PHE A 114 -3.39 10.40 -7.25
CA PHE A 114 -3.02 11.78 -6.96
C PHE A 114 -2.73 12.51 -8.27
N SER A 115 -3.63 13.36 -8.69
CA SER A 115 -3.51 14.16 -9.91
C SER A 115 -4.59 15.26 -9.93
N ASP A 116 -4.24 16.45 -10.36
CA ASP A 116 -5.20 17.56 -10.59
C ASP A 116 -5.70 17.57 -12.04
N ASP A 117 -5.11 16.77 -12.93
CA ASP A 117 -5.52 16.63 -14.32
C ASP A 117 -6.81 15.80 -14.43
N LYS A 118 -7.92 16.45 -14.79
CA LYS A 118 -9.23 15.81 -14.94
C LYS A 118 -9.28 14.77 -16.05
N ALA A 119 -8.51 14.96 -17.13
CA ALA A 119 -8.44 14.00 -18.21
C ALA A 119 -7.70 12.73 -17.75
N MET A 120 -6.62 12.88 -16.99
CA MET A 120 -5.91 11.78 -16.34
C MET A 120 -6.80 11.03 -15.35
N GLN A 121 -7.53 11.76 -14.49
CA GLN A 121 -8.47 11.15 -13.54
C GLN A 121 -9.51 10.30 -14.27
N ALA A 122 -10.15 10.87 -15.30
CA ALA A 122 -11.15 10.16 -16.10
C ALA A 122 -10.54 8.94 -16.82
N LYS A 123 -9.33 9.08 -17.37
CA LYS A 123 -8.63 7.99 -18.05
C LYS A 123 -8.39 6.81 -17.12
N VAL A 124 -7.85 7.06 -15.91
CA VAL A 124 -7.54 6.01 -14.94
C VAL A 124 -8.82 5.32 -14.45
N ILE A 125 -9.84 6.09 -14.06
CA ILE A 125 -11.12 5.54 -13.56
C ILE A 125 -11.79 4.66 -14.63
N ASN A 126 -11.80 5.11 -15.88
CA ASN A 126 -12.50 4.38 -16.95
C ASN A 126 -11.71 3.16 -17.47
N LYS A 127 -10.39 3.13 -17.25
CA LYS A 127 -9.52 2.09 -17.78
C LYS A 127 -9.04 1.07 -16.74
N THR A 128 -9.36 1.27 -15.46
CA THR A 128 -9.03 0.32 -14.38
C THR A 128 -10.27 -0.19 -13.67
N ARG A 129 -10.12 -1.26 -12.91
CA ARG A 129 -11.18 -1.81 -12.07
C ARG A 129 -10.62 -2.17 -10.69
N SER A 130 -11.25 -1.60 -9.65
CA SER A 130 -10.91 -1.85 -8.24
C SER A 130 -12.20 -1.91 -7.42
N GLY A 131 -12.11 -2.33 -6.17
CA GLY A 131 -13.22 -2.29 -5.23
C GLY A 131 -13.67 -0.86 -4.93
N GLY A 132 -12.72 0.08 -4.78
CA GLY A 132 -12.98 1.50 -4.59
C GLY A 132 -11.85 2.38 -5.14
N VAL A 133 -12.16 3.66 -5.38
CA VAL A 133 -11.20 4.65 -5.87
C VAL A 133 -11.27 5.89 -4.99
N CYS A 134 -10.10 6.44 -4.58
CA CYS A 134 -10.01 7.79 -4.05
C CYS A 134 -9.14 8.67 -4.95
N LEU A 135 -9.55 9.91 -5.12
CA LEU A 135 -8.81 10.94 -5.85
C LEU A 135 -8.21 11.93 -4.86
N ASN A 136 -6.89 12.11 -4.92
CA ASN A 136 -6.10 13.02 -4.07
C ASN A 136 -6.26 12.76 -2.57
N GLU A 137 -6.58 11.51 -2.21
CA GLU A 137 -6.76 11.07 -0.84
C GLU A 137 -6.53 9.55 -0.73
N THR A 138 -6.34 9.06 0.47
CA THR A 138 -6.23 7.62 0.78
C THR A 138 -7.22 7.25 1.88
N THR A 139 -7.68 6.00 1.88
CA THR A 139 -8.47 5.36 2.95
C THR A 139 -9.82 5.99 3.31
N LEU A 140 -10.09 7.26 3.04
CA LEU A 140 -11.31 7.95 3.47
C LEU A 140 -12.61 7.29 2.97
N HIS A 141 -12.59 6.63 1.81
CA HIS A 141 -13.75 5.90 1.27
C HIS A 141 -14.20 4.76 2.19
N VAL A 142 -13.29 4.17 2.98
CA VAL A 142 -13.61 3.11 3.96
C VAL A 142 -14.43 3.67 5.13
N GLY A 143 -14.17 4.91 5.52
CA GLY A 143 -14.87 5.58 6.62
C GLY A 143 -16.24 6.14 6.25
N GLN A 144 -16.62 6.13 4.98
CA GLN A 144 -17.91 6.64 4.51
C GLN A 144 -19.01 5.60 4.75
N GLN A 145 -19.86 5.84 5.76
CA GLN A 145 -20.91 4.90 6.17
C GLN A 145 -22.03 4.71 5.13
N ASP A 146 -22.27 5.71 4.28
CA ASP A 146 -23.30 5.66 3.23
C ASP A 146 -22.76 5.19 1.87
N MET A 147 -21.46 4.91 1.78
CA MET A 147 -20.82 4.42 0.56
C MET A 147 -20.53 2.92 0.70
N PRO A 148 -21.00 2.08 -0.24
CA PRO A 148 -20.65 0.66 -0.22
C PRO A 148 -19.15 0.46 -0.33
N PHE A 149 -18.61 -0.42 0.51
CA PHE A 149 -17.20 -0.79 0.53
C PHE A 149 -17.04 -2.30 0.36
N GLY A 150 -16.18 -2.71 -0.55
CA GLY A 150 -15.87 -4.11 -0.79
C GLY A 150 -14.95 -4.31 -1.98
N GLY A 151 -14.36 -5.48 -2.08
CA GLY A 151 -13.46 -5.87 -3.16
C GLY A 151 -14.21 -6.36 -4.41
N VAL A 152 -13.44 -6.66 -5.45
CA VAL A 152 -13.92 -7.21 -6.72
C VAL A 152 -12.97 -8.29 -7.21
N GLY A 153 -13.48 -9.46 -7.57
CA GLY A 153 -12.66 -10.61 -7.96
C GLY A 153 -11.85 -11.14 -6.77
N GLU A 154 -10.53 -11.19 -6.90
CA GLU A 154 -9.63 -11.72 -5.88
C GLU A 154 -9.58 -10.83 -4.61
N SER A 155 -9.83 -9.53 -4.72
CA SER A 155 -9.84 -8.64 -3.55
C SER A 155 -11.10 -8.74 -2.68
N GLY A 156 -12.13 -9.47 -3.10
CA GLY A 156 -13.32 -9.72 -2.29
C GLY A 156 -14.61 -9.92 -3.10
N LYS A 157 -15.66 -10.28 -2.39
CA LYS A 157 -17.03 -10.44 -2.92
C LYS A 157 -18.02 -9.71 -2.02
N GLY A 158 -18.97 -9.03 -2.66
CA GLY A 158 -20.00 -8.26 -1.97
C GLY A 158 -19.48 -6.94 -1.44
N GLN A 159 -20.39 -6.18 -0.88
CA GLN A 159 -20.14 -4.85 -0.33
C GLN A 159 -20.91 -4.68 0.97
N TYR A 160 -20.43 -3.83 1.86
CA TYR A 160 -21.10 -3.46 3.09
C TYR A 160 -21.06 -1.94 3.27
N HIS A 161 -21.63 -1.42 4.32
CA HIS A 161 -22.05 -0.06 4.58
C HIS A 161 -23.36 0.32 3.85
N GLY A 162 -24.09 1.26 4.44
CA GLY A 162 -25.30 1.85 3.89
C GLY A 162 -26.39 0.83 3.57
N ALA A 163 -27.18 1.15 2.56
CA ALA A 163 -28.28 0.31 2.08
C ALA A 163 -27.80 -1.02 1.51
N GLU A 164 -26.67 -1.03 0.81
CA GLU A 164 -26.07 -2.23 0.23
C GLU A 164 -25.65 -3.24 1.31
N GLY A 165 -25.07 -2.75 2.41
CA GLY A 165 -24.71 -3.59 3.55
C GLY A 165 -25.95 -4.20 4.22
N PHE A 166 -27.03 -3.41 4.39
CA PHE A 166 -28.30 -3.91 4.89
C PHE A 166 -28.88 -5.00 3.98
N MET A 167 -28.92 -4.74 2.68
CA MET A 167 -29.43 -5.70 1.69
C MET A 167 -28.60 -6.98 1.65
N ALA A 168 -27.28 -6.87 1.71
CA ALA A 168 -26.37 -8.03 1.69
C ALA A 168 -26.55 -8.95 2.91
N MET A 169 -26.95 -8.41 4.07
CA MET A 169 -27.19 -9.15 5.31
C MET A 169 -28.66 -9.54 5.50
N SER A 170 -29.56 -9.13 4.60
CA SER A 170 -30.99 -9.42 4.65
C SER A 170 -31.35 -10.62 3.77
N LYS A 171 -32.36 -11.38 4.19
CA LYS A 171 -32.97 -12.47 3.40
C LYS A 171 -34.18 -11.99 2.69
#